data_4b90a2b0e81df8bf8aed204fc01d2892
#
_entry.id   4b90a2b0e81df8bf8aed204fc01d2892
#
_cell.length_a   1.000
_cell.length_b   1.000
_cell.length_c   1.000
_cell.angle_alpha   90.00
_cell.angle_beta   90.00
_cell.angle_gamma   90.00
#
_symmetry.space_group_name_H-M   'P 1'
#
loop_
_entity.id
_entity.type
_entity.pdbx_description
1 polymer ?
#
loop_
_entity_poly.entity_id
_entity_poly.type
_entity_poly.pdbx_seq_one_letter_code
_entity_poly.pdbx_strand_id
1 'polypeptide(L)'
;MKAFIIHRYGKNEVGQIGEMPEPDLKDDDVLVQIHAASINVLDSRIRSGEVKLILPYRLPLILGNDMAGTVVRVGPRVSRFEPGDEVFARPDDDRIGTFAEFISIKEESLALKPRNLSMEEAASVPLVGLTAWQVLVEVAKLKAGQKVFIHAGSGGVGTIAIQLAKHLGAFVATTTSTSNVDWVKALGADLVIDYKKQQFEAVLHDYDVVLSSLGNDVLEESLEVLKPGGQLISISGPPTPDFAEQQGLSWPLKQVLRLVSHGIRKKARRRGIHYTFVFMRASGSQLREISSLIEAGAIKPVVDRVFPLDSTADALAYVGTGRAKGKVIVKVK
;
A
#
# COMPACT_ATOMS: atom_id res chain seq x y z
N MET A 1 -6.87 13.49 -22.61
CA MET A 1 -5.68 12.75 -22.17
C MET A 1 -5.95 11.26 -22.21
N LYS A 2 -4.94 10.48 -22.56
CA LYS A 2 -5.01 9.01 -22.56
C LYS A 2 -5.07 8.46 -21.13
N ALA A 3 -5.96 7.50 -20.86
CA ALA A 3 -6.14 6.90 -19.56
C ALA A 3 -6.67 5.47 -19.65
N PHE A 4 -6.45 4.68 -18.58
CA PHE A 4 -7.08 3.37 -18.40
C PHE A 4 -8.34 3.51 -17.53
N ILE A 5 -9.49 3.15 -18.11
CA ILE A 5 -10.82 3.50 -17.62
C ILE A 5 -11.64 2.26 -17.37
N ILE A 6 -12.42 2.24 -16.26
CA ILE A 6 -13.52 1.31 -16.06
C ILE A 6 -14.86 2.03 -16.17
N HIS A 7 -15.83 1.40 -16.83
CA HIS A 7 -17.18 1.94 -17.03
C HIS A 7 -18.21 1.35 -16.08
N ARG A 8 -17.88 0.25 -15.44
CA ARG A 8 -18.70 -0.45 -14.44
C ARG A 8 -17.83 -1.22 -13.46
N TYR A 9 -18.38 -1.52 -12.29
CA TYR A 9 -17.76 -2.45 -11.36
C TYR A 9 -18.01 -3.89 -11.79
N GLY A 10 -17.05 -4.79 -11.57
CA GLY A 10 -17.24 -6.21 -11.81
C GLY A 10 -15.95 -7.02 -11.75
N LYS A 11 -16.04 -8.28 -11.31
CA LYS A 11 -14.85 -9.17 -11.28
C LYS A 11 -14.30 -9.43 -12.69
N ASN A 12 -15.19 -9.46 -13.69
CA ASN A 12 -14.84 -9.69 -15.11
C ASN A 12 -14.66 -8.39 -15.89
N GLU A 13 -14.78 -7.23 -15.25
CA GLU A 13 -14.49 -5.96 -15.89
C GLU A 13 -12.98 -5.86 -16.14
N VAL A 14 -12.59 -5.69 -17.38
CA VAL A 14 -11.16 -5.64 -17.75
C VAL A 14 -10.64 -4.20 -17.68
N GLY A 15 -11.50 -3.22 -17.96
CA GLY A 15 -11.11 -1.83 -18.22
C GLY A 15 -10.51 -1.67 -19.63
N GLN A 16 -10.36 -0.46 -20.07
CA GLN A 16 -9.83 -0.17 -21.42
C GLN A 16 -9.10 1.17 -21.46
N ILE A 17 -8.22 1.31 -22.42
CA ILE A 17 -7.62 2.61 -22.76
C ILE A 17 -8.67 3.45 -23.47
N GLY A 18 -8.76 4.72 -23.10
CA GLY A 18 -9.67 5.69 -23.69
C GLY A 18 -9.20 7.12 -23.45
N GLU A 19 -9.96 8.07 -23.99
CA GLU A 19 -9.72 9.49 -23.80
C GLU A 19 -10.58 10.05 -22.68
N MET A 20 -9.96 10.82 -21.80
CA MET A 20 -10.62 11.57 -20.72
C MET A 20 -10.20 13.04 -20.80
N PRO A 21 -11.01 13.97 -20.32
CA PRO A 21 -10.58 15.35 -20.17
C PRO A 21 -9.38 15.46 -19.25
N GLU A 22 -8.55 16.49 -19.44
CA GLU A 22 -7.50 16.84 -18.47
C GLU A 22 -8.16 17.20 -17.13
N PRO A 23 -7.57 16.81 -15.98
CA PRO A 23 -8.16 17.10 -14.69
C PRO A 23 -8.14 18.61 -14.39
N ASP A 24 -9.22 19.08 -13.75
CA ASP A 24 -9.31 20.46 -13.27
C ASP A 24 -8.26 20.73 -12.19
N LEU A 25 -7.57 21.86 -12.31
CA LEU A 25 -6.59 22.33 -11.33
C LEU A 25 -7.28 23.24 -10.31
N LYS A 26 -7.39 22.81 -9.06
CA LYS A 26 -7.89 23.64 -7.95
C LYS A 26 -6.78 24.49 -7.34
N ASP A 27 -7.17 25.42 -6.46
CA ASP A 27 -6.23 26.37 -5.85
C ASP A 27 -5.07 25.73 -5.08
N ASP A 28 -5.32 24.61 -4.38
CA ASP A 28 -4.32 23.88 -3.59
C ASP A 28 -3.75 22.66 -4.31
N ASP A 29 -4.04 22.52 -5.59
CA ASP A 29 -3.66 21.35 -6.37
C ASP A 29 -2.40 21.58 -7.21
N VAL A 30 -1.71 20.51 -7.46
CA VAL A 30 -0.56 20.40 -8.35
C VAL A 30 -0.95 19.50 -9.51
N LEU A 31 -0.86 19.99 -10.74
CA LEU A 31 -1.04 19.19 -11.94
C LEU A 31 0.28 18.52 -12.29
N VAL A 32 0.27 17.20 -12.32
CA VAL A 32 1.44 16.37 -12.58
C VAL A 32 1.27 15.62 -13.89
N GLN A 33 2.28 15.71 -14.78
CA GLN A 33 2.44 14.79 -15.90
C GLN A 33 3.03 13.49 -15.37
N ILE A 34 2.29 12.40 -15.46
CA ILE A 34 2.69 11.10 -14.93
C ILE A 34 3.69 10.46 -15.90
N HIS A 35 4.82 9.99 -15.36
CA HIS A 35 5.80 9.20 -16.11
C HIS A 35 5.63 7.70 -15.82
N ALA A 36 5.36 7.37 -14.56
CA ALA A 36 5.12 6.00 -14.13
C ALA A 36 4.05 5.95 -13.04
N ALA A 37 3.29 4.88 -13.03
CA ALA A 37 2.32 4.51 -12.01
C ALA A 37 2.58 3.07 -11.56
N SER A 38 2.01 2.63 -10.43
CA SER A 38 2.20 1.25 -10.01
C SER A 38 0.89 0.56 -9.64
N ILE A 39 0.83 -0.74 -9.93
CA ILE A 39 -0.33 -1.59 -9.64
C ILE A 39 -0.35 -1.99 -8.16
N ASN A 40 -1.53 -1.90 -7.58
CA ASN A 40 -1.84 -2.38 -6.23
C ASN A 40 -3.00 -3.37 -6.25
N VAL A 41 -3.04 -4.27 -5.27
CA VAL A 41 -4.20 -5.17 -5.07
C VAL A 41 -5.47 -4.35 -4.84
N LEU A 42 -5.34 -3.14 -4.28
CA LEU A 42 -6.44 -2.20 -4.09
C LEU A 42 -7.11 -1.82 -5.43
N ASP A 43 -6.35 -1.62 -6.51
CA ASP A 43 -6.90 -1.29 -7.83
C ASP A 43 -7.86 -2.38 -8.33
N SER A 44 -7.50 -3.64 -8.14
CA SER A 44 -8.34 -4.79 -8.48
C SER A 44 -9.61 -4.88 -7.61
N ARG A 45 -9.51 -4.56 -6.30
CA ARG A 45 -10.65 -4.52 -5.38
C ARG A 45 -11.60 -3.35 -5.69
N ILE A 46 -11.06 -2.21 -6.10
CA ILE A 46 -11.86 -1.07 -6.58
C ILE A 46 -12.58 -1.49 -7.86
N ARG A 47 -11.87 -2.02 -8.84
CA ARG A 47 -12.43 -2.49 -10.12
C ARG A 47 -13.54 -3.52 -9.91
N SER A 48 -13.35 -4.48 -9.03
CA SER A 48 -14.36 -5.52 -8.73
C SER A 48 -15.59 -4.99 -7.98
N GLY A 49 -15.48 -3.83 -7.33
CA GLY A 49 -16.52 -3.24 -6.49
C GLY A 49 -16.55 -3.79 -5.06
N GLU A 50 -15.56 -4.59 -4.64
CA GLU A 50 -15.46 -5.11 -3.26
C GLU A 50 -15.47 -4.01 -2.20
N VAL A 51 -14.83 -2.88 -2.51
CA VAL A 51 -14.66 -1.76 -1.57
C VAL A 51 -15.63 -0.60 -1.82
N LYS A 52 -16.60 -0.74 -2.73
CA LYS A 52 -17.52 0.35 -3.13
C LYS A 52 -18.36 0.95 -2.00
N LEU A 53 -18.58 0.21 -0.91
CA LEU A 53 -19.30 0.72 0.26
C LEU A 53 -18.44 1.66 1.13
N ILE A 54 -17.11 1.53 1.04
CA ILE A 54 -16.15 2.35 1.79
C ILE A 54 -15.58 3.43 0.86
N LEU A 55 -15.33 3.06 -0.41
CA LEU A 55 -14.78 3.93 -1.46
C LEU A 55 -15.78 4.01 -2.63
N PRO A 56 -16.80 4.89 -2.54
CA PRO A 56 -17.84 5.00 -3.56
C PRO A 56 -17.39 5.93 -4.70
N TYR A 57 -16.75 5.38 -5.73
CA TYR A 57 -16.36 6.16 -6.91
C TYR A 57 -17.48 6.32 -7.92
N ARG A 58 -17.48 7.45 -8.62
CA ARG A 58 -18.32 7.68 -9.81
C ARG A 58 -17.68 7.05 -11.04
N LEU A 59 -18.51 6.50 -11.92
CA LEU A 59 -18.09 5.92 -13.20
C LEU A 59 -18.46 6.87 -14.35
N PRO A 60 -17.69 6.92 -15.45
CA PRO A 60 -16.43 6.19 -15.68
C PRO A 60 -15.32 6.63 -14.71
N LEU A 61 -14.42 5.69 -14.35
CA LEU A 61 -13.37 5.91 -13.38
C LEU A 61 -12.00 5.56 -13.97
N ILE A 62 -11.03 6.45 -13.84
CA ILE A 62 -9.62 6.15 -14.07
C ILE A 62 -9.09 5.45 -12.82
N LEU A 63 -8.50 4.25 -12.98
CA LEU A 63 -7.88 3.53 -11.88
C LEU A 63 -6.45 4.01 -11.59
N GLY A 64 -5.88 3.51 -10.50
CA GLY A 64 -4.49 3.74 -10.10
C GLY A 64 -4.36 4.59 -8.84
N ASN A 65 -3.43 4.20 -7.98
CA ASN A 65 -3.24 4.75 -6.63
C ASN A 65 -1.81 5.22 -6.33
N ASP A 66 -0.87 5.04 -7.26
CA ASP A 66 0.53 5.44 -7.10
C ASP A 66 1.04 6.10 -8.35
N MET A 67 1.83 7.15 -8.22
CA MET A 67 2.50 7.75 -9.36
C MET A 67 3.86 8.37 -9.02
N ALA A 68 4.69 8.54 -10.05
CA ALA A 68 5.80 9.48 -10.12
C ALA A 68 5.72 10.23 -11.45
N GLY A 69 6.08 11.52 -11.42
CA GLY A 69 5.97 12.38 -12.58
C GLY A 69 6.58 13.76 -12.36
N THR A 70 6.33 14.66 -13.30
CA THR A 70 6.82 16.03 -13.28
C THR A 70 5.67 17.02 -13.12
N VAL A 71 5.83 17.98 -12.24
CA VAL A 71 4.89 19.10 -12.07
C VAL A 71 4.84 19.93 -13.34
N VAL A 72 3.64 20.18 -13.87
CA VAL A 72 3.45 21.00 -15.05
C VAL A 72 2.74 22.33 -14.77
N ARG A 73 1.83 22.35 -13.80
CA ARG A 73 1.16 23.56 -13.31
C ARG A 73 0.85 23.43 -11.83
N VAL A 74 0.75 24.56 -11.15
CA VAL A 74 0.36 24.64 -9.74
C VAL A 74 -0.81 25.61 -9.55
N GLY A 75 -1.67 25.32 -8.59
CA GLY A 75 -2.73 26.23 -8.17
C GLY A 75 -2.17 27.44 -7.40
N PRO A 76 -2.92 28.54 -7.32
CA PRO A 76 -2.42 29.81 -6.76
C PRO A 76 -2.09 29.77 -5.26
N ARG A 77 -2.53 28.75 -4.52
CA ARG A 77 -2.22 28.58 -3.09
C ARG A 77 -1.09 27.56 -2.83
N VAL A 78 -0.60 26.89 -3.88
CA VAL A 78 0.53 25.97 -3.77
C VAL A 78 1.81 26.77 -3.49
N SER A 79 2.60 26.30 -2.54
CA SER A 79 3.82 26.99 -2.08
C SER A 79 5.08 26.11 -2.03
N ARG A 80 4.93 24.78 -2.09
CA ARG A 80 6.03 23.83 -1.89
C ARG A 80 6.55 23.20 -3.18
N PHE A 81 5.87 23.41 -4.29
CA PHE A 81 6.22 22.84 -5.58
C PHE A 81 6.14 23.89 -6.68
N GLU A 82 6.97 23.69 -7.71
CA GLU A 82 6.98 24.51 -8.92
C GLU A 82 7.02 23.65 -10.20
N PRO A 83 6.62 24.20 -11.35
CA PRO A 83 6.75 23.48 -12.62
C PRO A 83 8.19 23.02 -12.87
N GLY A 84 8.34 21.75 -13.24
CA GLY A 84 9.65 21.10 -13.41
C GLY A 84 10.05 20.18 -12.27
N ASP A 85 9.45 20.31 -11.08
CA ASP A 85 9.73 19.42 -9.96
C ASP A 85 9.38 17.97 -10.28
N GLU A 86 10.27 17.05 -9.96
CA GLU A 86 10.02 15.62 -10.00
C GLU A 86 9.40 15.17 -8.67
N VAL A 87 8.20 14.61 -8.74
CA VAL A 87 7.38 14.28 -7.57
C VAL A 87 6.88 12.84 -7.61
N PHE A 88 6.54 12.32 -6.44
CA PHE A 88 5.85 11.04 -6.30
C PHE A 88 4.74 11.14 -5.25
N ALA A 89 3.68 10.37 -5.42
CA ALA A 89 2.52 10.45 -4.53
C ALA A 89 1.66 9.20 -4.56
N ARG A 90 0.90 9.07 -3.49
CA ARG A 90 -0.37 8.37 -3.43
C ARG A 90 -1.45 9.46 -3.29
N PRO A 91 -2.34 9.63 -4.28
CA PRO A 91 -3.44 10.60 -4.20
C PRO A 91 -4.41 10.25 -3.07
N ASP A 92 -5.19 11.22 -2.61
CA ASP A 92 -6.27 10.96 -1.65
C ASP A 92 -7.30 9.97 -2.21
N ASP A 93 -8.06 9.31 -1.31
CA ASP A 93 -9.03 8.29 -1.68
C ASP A 93 -10.13 8.80 -2.64
N ASP A 94 -10.49 10.06 -2.55
CA ASP A 94 -11.49 10.69 -3.42
C ASP A 94 -10.94 11.16 -4.78
N ARG A 95 -9.63 11.01 -5.03
CA ARG A 95 -8.91 11.55 -6.19
C ARG A 95 -7.93 10.56 -6.84
N ILE A 96 -8.25 9.29 -6.83
CA ILE A 96 -7.46 8.28 -7.54
C ILE A 96 -7.51 8.52 -9.06
N GLY A 97 -6.60 7.88 -9.81
CA GLY A 97 -6.60 7.97 -11.27
C GLY A 97 -5.21 8.10 -11.87
N THR A 98 -4.25 7.35 -11.35
CA THR A 98 -2.85 7.47 -11.79
C THR A 98 -2.50 6.66 -13.04
N PHE A 99 -3.43 5.83 -13.56
CA PHE A 99 -3.23 5.17 -14.86
C PHE A 99 -3.69 6.09 -16.00
N ALA A 100 -3.08 7.27 -16.09
CA ALA A 100 -3.37 8.33 -17.04
C ALA A 100 -2.14 9.20 -17.29
N GLU A 101 -2.19 10.07 -18.30
CA GLU A 101 -1.09 10.99 -18.64
C GLU A 101 -0.94 12.11 -17.61
N PHE A 102 -2.05 12.57 -17.00
CA PHE A 102 -2.04 13.67 -16.03
C PHE A 102 -2.96 13.38 -14.86
N ILE A 103 -2.61 13.95 -13.70
CA ILE A 103 -3.44 13.94 -12.50
C ILE A 103 -3.30 15.28 -11.75
N SER A 104 -4.40 15.73 -11.15
CA SER A 104 -4.42 16.87 -10.22
C SER A 104 -4.46 16.34 -8.79
N ILE A 105 -3.43 16.64 -8.00
CA ILE A 105 -3.22 16.11 -6.64
C ILE A 105 -3.06 17.27 -5.67
N LYS A 106 -3.63 17.17 -4.47
CA LYS A 106 -3.41 18.14 -3.40
C LYS A 106 -1.92 18.21 -3.04
N GLU A 107 -1.43 19.44 -2.83
CA GLU A 107 -0.05 19.70 -2.41
C GLU A 107 0.37 18.85 -1.20
N GLU A 108 -0.53 18.65 -0.23
CA GLU A 108 -0.25 17.91 1.01
C GLU A 108 0.01 16.41 0.81
N SER A 109 -0.45 15.82 -0.31
CA SER A 109 -0.29 14.41 -0.65
C SER A 109 0.97 14.11 -1.46
N LEU A 110 1.70 15.16 -1.90
CA LEU A 110 2.90 15.08 -2.73
C LEU A 110 4.18 15.18 -1.91
N ALA A 111 5.25 14.54 -2.43
CA ALA A 111 6.62 14.78 -2.03
C ALA A 111 7.55 14.83 -3.25
N LEU A 112 8.71 15.48 -3.09
CA LEU A 112 9.78 15.41 -4.09
C LEU A 112 10.25 13.96 -4.21
N LYS A 113 10.46 13.52 -5.45
CA LYS A 113 11.00 12.18 -5.75
C LYS A 113 12.40 12.04 -5.15
N PRO A 114 12.74 10.89 -4.53
CA PRO A 114 14.11 10.60 -4.13
C PRO A 114 15.07 10.75 -5.33
N ARG A 115 16.17 11.48 -5.15
CA ARG A 115 17.11 11.82 -6.23
C ARG A 115 17.81 10.61 -6.84
N ASN A 116 17.95 9.55 -6.06
CA ASN A 116 18.62 8.30 -6.44
C ASN A 116 17.69 7.25 -7.07
N LEU A 117 16.41 7.59 -7.33
CA LEU A 117 15.45 6.70 -7.97
C LEU A 117 15.07 7.17 -9.37
N SER A 118 14.83 6.22 -10.27
CA SER A 118 14.10 6.45 -11.52
C SER A 118 12.62 6.74 -11.25
N MET A 119 11.87 7.17 -12.27
CA MET A 119 10.42 7.39 -12.14
C MET A 119 9.67 6.08 -11.84
N GLU A 120 10.08 4.98 -12.48
CA GLU A 120 9.49 3.65 -12.26
C GLU A 120 9.74 3.16 -10.83
N GLU A 121 10.95 3.32 -10.30
CA GLU A 121 11.26 2.97 -8.91
C GLU A 121 10.50 3.86 -7.93
N ALA A 122 10.44 5.17 -8.17
CA ALA A 122 9.73 6.10 -7.31
C ALA A 122 8.21 5.81 -7.28
N ALA A 123 7.59 5.51 -8.43
CA ALA A 123 6.17 5.14 -8.50
C ALA A 123 5.86 3.85 -7.73
N SER A 124 6.85 3.00 -7.47
CA SER A 124 6.67 1.75 -6.72
C SER A 124 6.48 1.93 -5.21
N VAL A 125 6.76 3.14 -4.68
CA VAL A 125 6.90 3.36 -3.24
C VAL A 125 5.62 3.86 -2.55
N PRO A 126 4.83 4.82 -3.06
CA PRO A 126 3.95 5.64 -2.22
C PRO A 126 2.96 4.83 -1.39
N LEU A 127 2.08 4.02 -1.99
CA LEU A 127 1.06 3.28 -1.25
C LEU A 127 1.68 2.28 -0.27
N VAL A 128 2.65 1.49 -0.72
CA VAL A 128 3.26 0.43 0.11
C VAL A 128 4.20 1.01 1.17
N GLY A 129 4.88 2.10 0.86
CA GLY A 129 5.72 2.85 1.79
C GLY A 129 4.89 3.50 2.89
N LEU A 130 3.81 4.22 2.53
CA LEU A 130 2.88 4.80 3.50
C LEU A 130 2.21 3.72 4.35
N THR A 131 1.84 2.58 3.77
CA THR A 131 1.30 1.45 4.52
C THR A 131 2.29 0.95 5.56
N ALA A 132 3.53 0.67 5.15
CA ALA A 132 4.57 0.19 6.06
C ALA A 132 4.88 1.22 7.17
N TRP A 133 4.98 2.50 6.81
CA TRP A 133 5.22 3.59 7.77
C TRP A 133 4.10 3.70 8.80
N GLN A 134 2.86 3.82 8.33
CA GLN A 134 1.71 3.99 9.23
C GLN A 134 1.50 2.79 10.14
N VAL A 135 1.74 1.57 9.64
CA VAL A 135 1.67 0.36 10.45
C VAL A 135 2.78 0.31 11.49
N LEU A 136 4.04 0.47 11.08
CA LEU A 136 5.18 0.20 11.96
C LEU A 136 5.54 1.40 12.85
N VAL A 137 5.45 2.62 12.31
CA VAL A 137 5.86 3.83 13.04
C VAL A 137 4.71 4.44 13.82
N GLU A 138 3.53 4.64 13.21
CA GLU A 138 2.43 5.33 13.89
C GLU A 138 1.61 4.40 14.80
N VAL A 139 1.20 3.23 14.28
CA VAL A 139 0.29 2.33 14.99
C VAL A 139 1.05 1.41 15.93
N ALA A 140 2.00 0.64 15.41
CA ALA A 140 2.79 -0.28 16.22
C ALA A 140 3.76 0.46 17.15
N LYS A 141 4.24 1.64 16.75
CA LYS A 141 5.30 2.40 17.44
C LYS A 141 6.49 1.49 17.73
N LEU A 142 6.91 0.75 16.69
CA LEU A 142 7.93 -0.28 16.77
C LEU A 142 9.25 0.29 17.28
N LYS A 143 9.85 -0.39 18.26
CA LYS A 143 11.09 0.03 18.93
C LYS A 143 12.23 -0.95 18.67
N ALA A 144 13.45 -0.46 18.77
CA ALA A 144 14.63 -1.31 18.72
C ALA A 144 14.56 -2.46 19.71
N GLY A 145 14.98 -3.65 19.29
CA GLY A 145 14.95 -4.87 20.06
C GLY A 145 13.60 -5.61 20.10
N GLN A 146 12.52 -5.02 19.62
CA GLN A 146 11.24 -5.72 19.49
C GLN A 146 11.26 -6.71 18.30
N LYS A 147 10.39 -7.72 18.38
CA LYS A 147 10.20 -8.73 17.32
C LYS A 147 8.96 -8.38 16.49
N VAL A 148 9.12 -8.26 15.17
CA VAL A 148 8.00 -8.08 14.25
C VAL A 148 7.93 -9.25 13.27
N PHE A 149 6.73 -9.76 13.05
CA PHE A 149 6.43 -10.73 12.03
C PHE A 149 5.65 -10.05 10.89
N ILE A 150 6.16 -10.16 9.67
CA ILE A 150 5.59 -9.53 8.47
C ILE A 150 5.18 -10.62 7.50
N HIS A 151 3.89 -10.77 7.24
CA HIS A 151 3.41 -11.71 6.23
C HIS A 151 3.79 -11.28 4.81
N ALA A 152 3.97 -12.26 3.91
CA ALA A 152 4.22 -12.05 2.48
C ALA A 152 5.41 -11.11 2.20
N GLY A 153 6.58 -11.41 2.74
CA GLY A 153 7.79 -10.59 2.64
C GLY A 153 8.26 -10.28 1.22
N SER A 154 7.87 -11.09 0.24
CA SER A 154 8.16 -10.87 -1.18
C SER A 154 7.17 -9.95 -1.90
N GLY A 155 6.08 -9.54 -1.25
CA GLY A 155 5.08 -8.63 -1.81
C GLY A 155 5.44 -7.16 -1.66
N GLY A 156 4.68 -6.28 -2.31
CA GLY A 156 4.96 -4.85 -2.31
C GLY A 156 5.12 -4.23 -0.92
N VAL A 157 4.16 -4.45 0.00
CA VAL A 157 4.27 -3.95 1.39
C VAL A 157 5.40 -4.64 2.15
N GLY A 158 5.53 -5.97 2.00
CA GLY A 158 6.52 -6.77 2.72
C GLY A 158 7.95 -6.31 2.45
N THR A 159 8.29 -6.01 1.20
CA THR A 159 9.65 -5.58 0.82
C THR A 159 10.07 -4.27 1.48
N ILE A 160 9.17 -3.31 1.61
CA ILE A 160 9.45 -2.03 2.29
C ILE A 160 9.39 -2.20 3.81
N ALA A 161 8.39 -2.94 4.32
CA ALA A 161 8.19 -3.11 5.75
C ALA A 161 9.35 -3.86 6.43
N ILE A 162 9.97 -4.85 5.77
CA ILE A 162 11.15 -5.55 6.27
C ILE A 162 12.30 -4.55 6.46
N GLN A 163 12.63 -3.76 5.43
CA GLN A 163 13.73 -2.81 5.48
C GLN A 163 13.49 -1.69 6.50
N LEU A 164 12.25 -1.16 6.56
CA LEU A 164 11.88 -0.14 7.55
C LEU A 164 11.99 -0.70 8.97
N ALA A 165 11.48 -1.91 9.25
CA ALA A 165 11.58 -2.54 10.55
C ALA A 165 13.03 -2.80 10.97
N LYS A 166 13.90 -3.18 10.02
CA LYS A 166 15.35 -3.33 10.27
C LYS A 166 15.99 -1.99 10.57
N HIS A 167 15.65 -0.92 9.85
CA HIS A 167 16.12 0.44 10.15
C HIS A 167 15.72 0.89 11.56
N LEU A 168 14.50 0.52 12.01
CA LEU A 168 14.03 0.80 13.37
C LEU A 168 14.69 -0.09 14.45
N GLY A 169 15.60 -1.00 14.08
CA GLY A 169 16.33 -1.86 14.99
C GLY A 169 15.56 -3.09 15.49
N ALA A 170 14.50 -3.50 14.82
CA ALA A 170 13.71 -4.67 15.20
C ALA A 170 14.32 -5.98 14.70
N PHE A 171 13.98 -7.09 15.38
CA PHE A 171 14.14 -8.44 14.84
C PHE A 171 12.97 -8.74 13.90
N VAL A 172 13.25 -9.11 12.66
CA VAL A 172 12.25 -9.28 11.60
C VAL A 172 12.14 -10.71 11.17
N ALA A 173 10.96 -11.33 11.35
CA ALA A 173 10.57 -12.55 10.69
C ALA A 173 9.59 -12.29 9.55
N THR A 174 9.61 -13.13 8.53
CA THR A 174 8.66 -13.03 7.41
C THR A 174 8.39 -14.39 6.77
N THR A 175 7.26 -14.47 6.05
CA THR A 175 6.92 -15.63 5.21
C THR A 175 7.10 -15.32 3.74
N THR A 176 7.57 -16.30 2.97
CA THR A 176 7.60 -16.25 1.51
C THR A 176 7.58 -17.65 0.90
N SER A 177 7.48 -17.77 -0.43
CA SER A 177 7.62 -19.04 -1.13
C SER A 177 9.09 -19.43 -1.31
N THR A 178 9.36 -20.73 -1.53
CA THR A 178 10.70 -21.32 -1.68
C THR A 178 11.63 -20.50 -2.59
N SER A 179 11.14 -20.10 -3.76
CA SER A 179 11.94 -19.35 -4.76
C SER A 179 12.30 -17.93 -4.36
N ASN A 180 11.73 -17.43 -3.27
CA ASN A 180 11.93 -16.06 -2.83
C ASN A 180 12.75 -15.95 -1.54
N VAL A 181 13.08 -17.07 -0.88
CA VAL A 181 13.73 -17.08 0.44
C VAL A 181 15.03 -16.27 0.45
N ASP A 182 15.93 -16.54 -0.49
CA ASP A 182 17.28 -15.94 -0.47
C ASP A 182 17.25 -14.42 -0.69
N TRP A 183 16.49 -13.95 -1.67
CA TRP A 183 16.44 -12.51 -1.94
C TRP A 183 15.62 -11.74 -0.90
N VAL A 184 14.59 -12.35 -0.31
CA VAL A 184 13.85 -11.73 0.82
C VAL A 184 14.75 -11.64 2.05
N LYS A 185 15.59 -12.66 2.30
CA LYS A 185 16.60 -12.59 3.36
C LYS A 185 17.60 -11.47 3.12
N ALA A 186 17.98 -11.23 1.87
CA ALA A 186 18.87 -10.13 1.49
C ALA A 186 18.27 -8.74 1.71
N LEU A 187 16.92 -8.60 1.87
CA LEU A 187 16.27 -7.36 2.30
C LEU A 187 16.51 -7.04 3.79
N GLY A 188 17.12 -7.96 4.53
CA GLY A 188 17.46 -7.78 5.94
C GLY A 188 16.58 -8.57 6.93
N ALA A 189 15.67 -9.43 6.47
CA ALA A 189 14.91 -10.29 7.39
C ALA A 189 15.85 -11.25 8.15
N ASP A 190 15.72 -11.29 9.49
CA ASP A 190 16.53 -12.17 10.35
C ASP A 190 16.08 -13.63 10.23
N LEU A 191 14.77 -13.86 10.02
CA LEU A 191 14.18 -15.17 9.84
C LEU A 191 13.20 -15.16 8.67
N VAL A 192 13.42 -16.03 7.69
CA VAL A 192 12.53 -16.21 6.54
C VAL A 192 11.94 -17.62 6.57
N ILE A 193 10.61 -17.70 6.65
CA ILE A 193 9.86 -18.96 6.68
C ILE A 193 9.33 -19.25 5.29
N ASP A 194 9.70 -20.39 4.76
CA ASP A 194 9.12 -20.94 3.54
C ASP A 194 7.78 -21.61 3.87
N TYR A 195 6.67 -20.89 3.60
CA TYR A 195 5.31 -21.36 3.93
C TYR A 195 4.89 -22.64 3.15
N LYS A 196 5.67 -23.04 2.15
CA LYS A 196 5.45 -24.31 1.43
C LYS A 196 6.05 -25.52 2.17
N LYS A 197 6.93 -25.29 3.14
CA LYS A 197 7.65 -26.34 3.86
C LYS A 197 7.30 -26.41 5.33
N GLN A 198 6.91 -25.28 5.93
CA GLN A 198 6.63 -25.21 7.37
C GLN A 198 5.58 -24.14 7.69
N GLN A 199 4.84 -24.37 8.74
CA GLN A 199 3.87 -23.44 9.28
C GLN A 199 4.58 -22.44 10.19
N PHE A 200 4.28 -21.15 10.04
CA PHE A 200 4.95 -20.09 10.80
C PHE A 200 4.63 -20.15 12.29
N GLU A 201 3.40 -20.54 12.66
CA GLU A 201 2.95 -20.68 14.05
C GLU A 201 3.65 -21.82 14.81
N ALA A 202 4.25 -22.77 14.11
CA ALA A 202 5.07 -23.81 14.71
C ALA A 202 6.50 -23.35 15.04
N VAL A 203 6.93 -22.20 14.47
CA VAL A 203 8.32 -21.72 14.53
C VAL A 203 8.41 -20.41 15.32
N LEU A 204 7.40 -19.54 15.21
CA LEU A 204 7.42 -18.19 15.79
C LEU A 204 6.71 -18.14 17.14
N HIS A 205 7.36 -17.49 18.13
CA HIS A 205 6.80 -17.31 19.46
C HIS A 205 7.22 -15.95 20.05
N ASP A 206 6.34 -15.37 20.85
CA ASP A 206 6.60 -14.15 21.65
C ASP A 206 6.95 -12.91 20.80
N TYR A 207 6.23 -12.72 19.69
CA TYR A 207 6.36 -11.51 18.87
C TYR A 207 5.58 -10.34 19.49
N ASP A 208 6.13 -9.13 19.30
CA ASP A 208 5.51 -7.88 19.73
C ASP A 208 4.44 -7.43 18.75
N VAL A 209 4.73 -7.57 17.45
CA VAL A 209 3.90 -7.07 16.37
C VAL A 209 3.79 -8.10 15.25
N VAL A 210 2.58 -8.25 14.70
CA VAL A 210 2.34 -8.94 13.43
C VAL A 210 1.71 -7.95 12.45
N LEU A 211 2.34 -7.78 11.27
CA LEU A 211 1.74 -7.11 10.12
C LEU A 211 1.15 -8.15 9.17
N SER A 212 -0.19 -8.22 9.11
CA SER A 212 -0.90 -9.15 8.23
C SER A 212 -1.42 -8.44 6.98
N SER A 213 -0.95 -8.88 5.82
CA SER A 213 -1.40 -8.49 4.47
C SER A 213 -2.19 -9.59 3.75
N LEU A 214 -2.39 -10.74 4.40
CA LEU A 214 -3.05 -11.92 3.86
C LEU A 214 -4.44 -12.07 4.50
N GLY A 215 -5.49 -11.54 3.99
CA GLY A 215 -6.89 -11.73 4.39
C GLY A 215 -7.17 -12.40 5.75
N ASN A 216 -8.31 -13.09 5.85
CA ASN A 216 -8.74 -13.73 7.10
C ASN A 216 -8.03 -15.05 7.42
N ASP A 217 -7.45 -15.70 6.38
CA ASP A 217 -7.00 -17.10 6.44
C ASP A 217 -5.83 -17.35 7.39
N VAL A 218 -5.10 -16.29 7.78
CA VAL A 218 -3.90 -16.38 8.64
C VAL A 218 -4.02 -15.56 9.92
N LEU A 219 -5.18 -14.93 10.18
CA LEU A 219 -5.31 -14.03 11.35
C LEU A 219 -5.34 -14.80 12.66
N GLU A 220 -5.94 -15.99 12.69
CA GLU A 220 -6.04 -16.78 13.92
C GLU A 220 -4.68 -17.34 14.29
N GLU A 221 -3.98 -17.94 13.35
CA GLU A 221 -2.62 -18.42 13.50
C GLU A 221 -1.65 -17.28 13.87
N SER A 222 -1.89 -16.08 13.34
CA SER A 222 -1.12 -14.88 13.71
C SER A 222 -1.28 -14.47 15.18
N LEU A 223 -2.42 -14.80 15.80
CA LEU A 223 -2.58 -14.59 17.25
C LEU A 223 -1.74 -15.57 18.09
N GLU A 224 -1.41 -16.76 17.52
CA GLU A 224 -0.63 -17.78 18.25
C GLU A 224 0.82 -17.34 18.48
N VAL A 225 1.37 -16.54 17.54
CA VAL A 225 2.77 -16.12 17.60
C VAL A 225 3.02 -14.87 18.44
N LEU A 226 1.95 -14.18 18.84
CA LEU A 226 2.04 -12.94 19.61
C LEU A 226 2.09 -13.20 21.12
N LYS A 227 2.90 -12.44 21.82
CA LYS A 227 2.89 -12.41 23.30
C LYS A 227 1.69 -11.61 23.82
N PRO A 228 1.27 -11.82 25.09
CA PRO A 228 0.31 -10.94 25.74
C PRO A 228 0.77 -9.47 25.68
N GLY A 229 -0.15 -8.55 25.34
CA GLY A 229 0.16 -7.14 25.07
C GLY A 229 0.65 -6.87 23.63
N GLY A 230 0.84 -7.90 22.81
CA GLY A 230 1.25 -7.79 21.41
C GLY A 230 0.14 -7.20 20.52
N GLN A 231 0.53 -6.82 19.29
CA GLN A 231 -0.34 -6.15 18.32
C GLN A 231 -0.46 -6.96 17.02
N LEU A 232 -1.68 -7.33 16.65
CA LEU A 232 -2.02 -7.84 15.31
C LEU A 232 -2.58 -6.69 14.48
N ILE A 233 -1.82 -6.23 13.51
CA ILE A 233 -2.21 -5.13 12.63
C ILE A 233 -2.47 -5.69 11.24
N SER A 234 -3.71 -5.58 10.77
CA SER A 234 -4.11 -6.08 9.46
C SER A 234 -4.42 -4.94 8.49
N ILE A 235 -4.00 -5.11 7.24
CA ILE A 235 -4.30 -4.19 6.12
C ILE A 235 -5.28 -4.81 5.10
N SER A 236 -5.73 -6.03 5.33
CA SER A 236 -6.63 -6.77 4.44
C SER A 236 -7.68 -7.62 5.14
N GLY A 237 -7.64 -7.68 6.47
CA GLY A 237 -8.63 -8.38 7.30
C GLY A 237 -9.89 -7.55 7.58
N PRO A 238 -10.72 -7.98 8.55
CA PRO A 238 -11.96 -7.29 8.88
C PRO A 238 -11.71 -5.90 9.46
N PRO A 239 -12.29 -4.84 8.87
CA PRO A 239 -12.18 -3.50 9.42
C PRO A 239 -12.83 -3.37 10.80
N THR A 240 -12.20 -2.61 11.68
CA THR A 240 -12.66 -2.38 13.06
C THR A 240 -13.71 -1.26 13.15
N PRO A 241 -14.49 -1.17 14.25
CA PRO A 241 -15.35 -0.02 14.51
C PRO A 241 -14.59 1.31 14.54
N ASP A 242 -13.39 1.32 15.10
CA ASP A 242 -12.55 2.53 15.19
C ASP A 242 -12.19 3.05 13.79
N PHE A 243 -11.87 2.15 12.85
CA PHE A 243 -11.72 2.51 11.44
C PHE A 243 -13.00 3.13 10.86
N ALA A 244 -14.16 2.54 11.16
CA ALA A 244 -15.45 3.05 10.68
C ALA A 244 -15.76 4.46 11.23
N GLU A 245 -15.34 4.77 12.44
CA GLU A 245 -15.46 6.10 13.04
C GLU A 245 -14.52 7.11 12.38
N GLN A 246 -13.25 6.74 12.19
CA GLN A 246 -12.25 7.57 11.53
C GLN A 246 -12.64 7.92 10.08
N GLN A 247 -13.27 6.99 9.37
CA GLN A 247 -13.78 7.18 8.01
C GLN A 247 -15.14 7.88 7.94
N GLY A 248 -15.74 8.25 9.07
CA GLY A 248 -17.05 8.91 9.09
C GLY A 248 -18.19 8.07 8.49
N LEU A 249 -18.07 6.72 8.50
CA LEU A 249 -19.04 5.84 7.87
C LEU A 249 -20.42 5.92 8.54
N SER A 250 -21.47 5.65 7.77
CA SER A 250 -22.86 5.67 8.26
C SER A 250 -23.08 4.66 9.40
N TRP A 251 -24.01 4.96 10.31
CA TRP A 251 -24.29 4.09 11.46
C TRP A 251 -24.60 2.62 11.10
N PRO A 252 -25.41 2.31 10.07
CA PRO A 252 -25.62 0.92 9.69
C PRO A 252 -24.35 0.20 9.28
N LEU A 253 -23.46 0.88 8.51
CA LEU A 253 -22.21 0.31 8.08
C LEU A 253 -21.25 0.10 9.26
N LYS A 254 -21.22 1.00 10.23
CA LYS A 254 -20.47 0.81 11.50
C LYS A 254 -20.91 -0.49 12.21
N GLN A 255 -22.23 -0.78 12.27
CA GLN A 255 -22.73 -2.01 12.91
C GLN A 255 -22.32 -3.27 12.12
N VAL A 256 -22.37 -3.22 10.79
CA VAL A 256 -21.89 -4.33 9.95
C VAL A 256 -20.41 -4.61 10.21
N LEU A 257 -19.55 -3.58 10.19
CA LEU A 257 -18.11 -3.74 10.43
C LEU A 257 -17.84 -4.24 11.87
N ARG A 258 -18.63 -3.81 12.84
CA ARG A 258 -18.57 -4.31 14.22
C ARG A 258 -18.83 -5.81 14.30
N LEU A 259 -19.82 -6.31 13.56
CA LEU A 259 -20.18 -7.73 13.52
C LEU A 259 -19.10 -8.54 12.79
N VAL A 260 -18.65 -8.09 11.61
CA VAL A 260 -17.64 -8.78 10.81
C VAL A 260 -16.32 -8.93 11.56
N SER A 261 -15.89 -7.91 12.30
CA SER A 261 -14.64 -7.95 13.07
C SER A 261 -14.79 -8.58 14.47
N HIS A 262 -16.03 -8.91 14.91
CA HIS A 262 -16.27 -9.39 16.27
C HIS A 262 -15.46 -10.65 16.61
N GLY A 263 -15.43 -11.62 15.70
CA GLY A 263 -14.76 -12.92 15.92
C GLY A 263 -13.27 -12.75 16.25
N ILE A 264 -12.55 -12.11 15.35
CA ILE A 264 -11.10 -11.90 15.54
C ILE A 264 -10.78 -11.02 16.74
N ARG A 265 -11.56 -9.94 16.96
CA ARG A 265 -11.38 -9.04 18.11
C ARG A 265 -11.65 -9.77 19.44
N LYS A 266 -12.63 -10.67 19.50
CA LYS A 266 -12.92 -11.49 20.68
C LYS A 266 -11.77 -12.46 20.96
N LYS A 267 -11.24 -13.14 19.92
CA LYS A 267 -10.11 -14.06 20.04
C LYS A 267 -8.84 -13.33 20.50
N ALA A 268 -8.51 -12.21 19.88
CA ALA A 268 -7.38 -11.37 20.25
C ALA A 268 -7.46 -10.92 21.71
N ARG A 269 -8.62 -10.39 22.14
CA ARG A 269 -8.85 -9.93 23.52
C ARG A 269 -8.68 -11.02 24.58
N ARG A 270 -9.13 -12.26 24.27
CA ARG A 270 -8.96 -13.41 25.17
C ARG A 270 -7.48 -13.76 25.42
N ARG A 271 -6.60 -13.40 24.50
CA ARG A 271 -5.14 -13.60 24.59
C ARG A 271 -4.38 -12.36 25.07
N GLY A 272 -5.10 -11.27 25.41
CA GLY A 272 -4.49 -10.00 25.76
C GLY A 272 -3.81 -9.30 24.58
N ILE A 273 -4.25 -9.55 23.33
CA ILE A 273 -3.68 -9.02 22.10
C ILE A 273 -4.57 -7.89 21.56
N HIS A 274 -3.96 -6.85 20.98
CA HIS A 274 -4.64 -5.76 20.32
C HIS A 274 -4.78 -6.03 18.83
N TYR A 275 -6.02 -6.13 18.32
CA TYR A 275 -6.29 -6.21 16.89
C TYR A 275 -6.64 -4.83 16.34
N THR A 276 -5.91 -4.40 15.31
CA THR A 276 -6.14 -3.13 14.62
C THR A 276 -6.22 -3.37 13.12
N PHE A 277 -7.16 -2.70 12.45
CA PHE A 277 -7.22 -2.62 11.00
C PHE A 277 -6.69 -1.25 10.56
N VAL A 278 -5.76 -1.25 9.62
CA VAL A 278 -5.18 -0.02 9.05
C VAL A 278 -5.56 0.06 7.58
N PHE A 279 -6.20 1.17 7.21
CA PHE A 279 -6.34 1.60 5.83
C PHE A 279 -5.47 2.84 5.66
N MET A 280 -4.49 2.73 4.78
CA MET A 280 -3.45 3.74 4.58
C MET A 280 -4.07 5.03 4.04
N ARG A 281 -3.59 6.18 4.51
CA ARG A 281 -3.96 7.51 4.03
C ARG A 281 -2.81 8.17 3.27
N ALA A 282 -3.14 9.06 2.34
CA ALA A 282 -2.18 9.92 1.67
C ALA A 282 -1.43 10.81 2.67
N SER A 283 -0.16 11.05 2.45
CA SER A 283 0.66 11.94 3.27
C SER A 283 1.99 12.27 2.60
N GLY A 284 2.12 13.48 2.05
CA GLY A 284 3.39 13.97 1.50
C GLY A 284 4.47 14.14 2.57
N SER A 285 4.10 14.46 3.82
CA SER A 285 5.06 14.55 4.92
C SER A 285 5.73 13.22 5.22
N GLN A 286 4.95 12.13 5.27
CA GLN A 286 5.49 10.78 5.47
C GLN A 286 6.30 10.30 4.27
N LEU A 287 5.88 10.66 3.04
CA LEU A 287 6.66 10.35 1.84
C LEU A 287 8.02 11.05 1.86
N ARG A 288 8.14 12.26 2.43
CA ARG A 288 9.45 12.92 2.63
C ARG A 288 10.35 12.15 3.58
N GLU A 289 9.82 11.66 4.69
CA GLU A 289 10.61 10.80 5.61
C GLU A 289 11.07 9.52 4.91
N ILE A 290 10.17 8.87 4.17
CA ILE A 290 10.49 7.67 3.39
C ILE A 290 11.52 8.00 2.30
N SER A 291 11.40 9.15 1.62
CA SER A 291 12.38 9.65 0.64
C SER A 291 13.78 9.76 1.26
N SER A 292 13.88 10.35 2.47
CA SER A 292 15.15 10.47 3.20
C SER A 292 15.77 9.10 3.51
N LEU A 293 14.96 8.11 3.89
CA LEU A 293 15.44 6.74 4.12
C LEU A 293 15.92 6.05 2.84
N ILE A 294 15.27 6.32 1.71
CA ILE A 294 15.67 5.81 0.40
C ILE A 294 16.99 6.46 -0.04
N GLU A 295 17.13 7.77 0.09
CA GLU A 295 18.35 8.51 -0.26
C GLU A 295 19.54 8.07 0.60
N ALA A 296 19.30 7.74 1.88
CA ALA A 296 20.29 7.18 2.79
C ALA A 296 20.62 5.69 2.52
N GLY A 297 19.89 5.04 1.57
CA GLY A 297 20.10 3.63 1.24
C GLY A 297 19.52 2.64 2.26
N ALA A 298 18.76 3.11 3.25
CA ALA A 298 18.09 2.26 4.25
C ALA A 298 16.89 1.47 3.65
N ILE A 299 16.26 2.03 2.63
CA ILE A 299 15.17 1.40 1.89
C ILE A 299 15.49 1.41 0.40
N LYS A 300 15.35 0.26 -0.24
CA LYS A 300 15.48 0.09 -1.70
C LYS A 300 14.18 -0.50 -2.23
N PRO A 301 13.47 0.18 -3.14
CA PRO A 301 12.26 -0.37 -3.76
C PRO A 301 12.62 -1.58 -4.64
N VAL A 302 11.66 -2.50 -4.74
CA VAL A 302 11.80 -3.70 -5.58
C VAL A 302 10.76 -3.63 -6.68
N VAL A 303 11.21 -3.46 -7.92
CA VAL A 303 10.38 -3.47 -9.13
C VAL A 303 10.53 -4.82 -9.81
N ASP A 304 9.42 -5.51 -10.05
CA ASP A 304 9.39 -6.83 -10.72
C ASP A 304 9.31 -6.68 -12.24
N ARG A 305 8.30 -5.94 -12.70
CA ARG A 305 8.03 -5.75 -14.13
C ARG A 305 7.51 -4.35 -14.42
N VAL A 306 7.79 -3.90 -15.64
CA VAL A 306 7.28 -2.65 -16.20
C VAL A 306 6.43 -2.99 -17.42
N PHE A 307 5.20 -2.47 -17.48
CA PHE A 307 4.28 -2.59 -18.60
C PHE A 307 4.01 -1.21 -19.19
N PRO A 308 3.80 -1.07 -20.50
CA PRO A 308 3.30 0.20 -21.06
C PRO A 308 1.86 0.47 -20.61
N LEU A 309 1.41 1.73 -20.65
CA LEU A 309 0.05 2.13 -20.28
C LEU A 309 -1.03 1.32 -21.02
N ASP A 310 -0.80 1.02 -22.31
CA ASP A 310 -1.71 0.23 -23.12
C ASP A 310 -1.89 -1.22 -22.64
N SER A 311 -0.96 -1.72 -21.84
CA SER A 311 -1.00 -3.06 -21.23
C SER A 311 -1.37 -3.05 -19.75
N THR A 312 -2.04 -1.99 -19.26
CA THR A 312 -2.47 -1.90 -17.84
C THR A 312 -3.37 -3.07 -17.42
N ALA A 313 -4.21 -3.57 -18.32
CA ALA A 313 -5.04 -4.75 -18.08
C ALA A 313 -4.20 -6.01 -17.79
N ASP A 314 -3.14 -6.23 -18.56
CA ASP A 314 -2.21 -7.34 -18.39
C ASP A 314 -1.41 -7.20 -17.08
N ALA A 315 -1.01 -5.97 -16.74
CA ALA A 315 -0.33 -5.66 -15.49
C ALA A 315 -1.22 -5.98 -14.27
N LEU A 316 -2.51 -5.60 -14.30
CA LEU A 316 -3.50 -5.95 -13.28
C LEU A 316 -3.71 -7.46 -13.18
N ALA A 317 -3.83 -8.16 -14.32
CA ALA A 317 -3.96 -9.61 -14.36
C ALA A 317 -2.71 -10.30 -13.78
N TYR A 318 -1.51 -9.82 -14.11
CA TYR A 318 -0.27 -10.35 -13.59
C TYR A 318 -0.19 -10.22 -12.05
N VAL A 319 -0.51 -9.05 -11.49
CA VAL A 319 -0.57 -8.88 -10.03
C VAL A 319 -1.61 -9.80 -9.40
N GLY A 320 -2.76 -9.99 -10.07
CA GLY A 320 -3.81 -10.93 -9.65
C GLY A 320 -3.37 -12.39 -9.53
N THR A 321 -2.26 -12.79 -10.19
CA THR A 321 -1.70 -14.16 -10.04
C THR A 321 -1.03 -14.39 -8.69
N GLY A 322 -0.73 -13.34 -7.93
CA GLY A 322 0.02 -13.41 -6.66
C GLY A 322 1.51 -13.77 -6.82
N ARG A 323 2.05 -13.71 -8.06
CA ARG A 323 3.45 -14.11 -8.35
C ARG A 323 4.43 -12.93 -8.41
N ALA A 324 3.92 -11.70 -8.38
CA ALA A 324 4.76 -10.51 -8.44
C ALA A 324 5.73 -10.43 -7.25
N LYS A 325 6.96 -10.01 -7.53
CA LYS A 325 8.04 -9.79 -6.55
C LYS A 325 8.18 -8.28 -6.33
N GLY A 326 7.73 -7.78 -5.19
CA GLY A 326 7.66 -6.32 -4.98
C GLY A 326 6.53 -5.70 -5.79
N LYS A 327 6.85 -4.73 -6.66
CA LYS A 327 5.87 -3.90 -7.35
C LYS A 327 5.91 -4.07 -8.87
N VAL A 328 4.74 -3.94 -9.49
CA VAL A 328 4.55 -3.91 -10.94
C VAL A 328 4.22 -2.50 -11.37
N ILE A 329 4.91 -2.01 -12.38
CA ILE A 329 4.87 -0.63 -12.84
C ILE A 329 4.14 -0.53 -14.18
N VAL A 330 3.39 0.54 -14.33
CA VAL A 330 2.83 1.00 -15.61
C VAL A 330 3.62 2.24 -16.03
N LYS A 331 4.37 2.13 -17.12
CA LYS A 331 5.08 3.24 -17.74
C LYS A 331 4.09 4.02 -18.61
N VAL A 332 3.92 5.30 -18.31
CA VAL A 332 2.98 6.20 -18.99
C VAL A 332 3.71 6.99 -20.08
N LYS A 333 4.92 7.46 -19.78
CA LYS A 333 5.76 8.26 -20.69
C LYS A 333 7.14 7.65 -20.88
#